data_5b465de00a4b7843bb135121526ccdec
#
_entry.id   5b465de00a4b7843bb135121526ccdec
#
_cell.length_a   1.000
_cell.length_b   1.000
_cell.length_c   1.000
_cell.angle_alpha   90.00
_cell.angle_beta   90.00
_cell.angle_gamma   90.00
#
_symmetry.space_group_name_H-M   'P 1'
#
loop_
_entity.id
_entity.type
_entity.pdbx_description
1 polymer ?
#
loop_
_entity_poly.entity_id
_entity_poly.type
_entity_poly.pdbx_seq_one_letter_code
_entity_poly.pdbx_strand_id
1 'polypeptide(L)'
;MKLSILTTLCAASLLLLSGCAEITPTPKEKVVVDSTLPTVSLTKNGIITDMKTVAFEWKSITDPRVEGIYVYKKSPENKDSKELEYYDTIDTRYSTHYVDRVVEPDTKYSYAFRVFAKEAQGVNSKVFVVNTLPVLQSVSWIHSIGGLPRIAKIIWRPHVSERVASYIIERKTFEDKEWHQIDELSGRLNAEYIDTGLADNNVYMYRIRVKTYDGIISTPSQIVKSVTKPLPKSVQKIEATKNLPKEIRIKWAASTQKDFNRYYLYRAEDIDGSYELIAKLYNPKFTDKIEEDGKAYFYRVSVVDKDGLESEHDKNTVMGMTLAKPNAPAVVEAKLNGSKIELKWGQSDPRTKSYIVVKKSKKGWFDEVKKEYKGITKSTFVDSDIKADTLYTYTIYSVDVNGIVSEPSIEVQIKTPESKEIIEAPKAKQSEKPVAAPQTSSSSETTVAPAADLDLNGL
;
A
#
# COMPACT_ATOMS: atom_id res chain seq x y z
N MET A 1 27.17 -13.24 -4.70
CA MET A 1 28.11 -13.74 -5.74
C MET A 1 28.98 -12.56 -6.17
N LYS A 2 30.23 -12.58 -5.78
CA LYS A 2 31.26 -11.58 -6.12
C LYS A 2 31.84 -11.94 -7.48
N LEU A 3 31.79 -11.02 -8.42
CA LEU A 3 32.52 -11.17 -9.68
C LEU A 3 33.70 -10.21 -9.64
N SER A 4 34.89 -10.80 -9.52
CA SER A 4 36.18 -10.12 -9.61
C SER A 4 36.54 -9.95 -11.08
N ILE A 5 36.82 -8.73 -11.49
CA ILE A 5 37.46 -8.48 -12.79
C ILE A 5 38.93 -8.20 -12.52
N LEU A 6 39.74 -9.09 -13.07
CA LEU A 6 41.20 -9.09 -13.10
C LEU A 6 41.64 -8.09 -14.18
N THR A 7 42.32 -7.00 -13.82
CA THR A 7 43.01 -6.13 -14.76
C THR A 7 44.48 -6.46 -14.76
N THR A 8 44.92 -6.87 -15.91
CA THR A 8 46.32 -7.23 -16.24
C THR A 8 47.17 -5.98 -16.32
N LEU A 9 48.22 -5.92 -15.52
CA LEU A 9 49.28 -4.90 -15.57
C LEU A 9 50.23 -5.20 -16.70
N CYS A 10 50.33 -4.34 -17.72
CA CYS A 10 51.46 -4.32 -18.67
C CYS A 10 52.46 -3.28 -18.19
N ALA A 11 53.55 -3.74 -17.65
CA ALA A 11 54.74 -2.92 -17.35
C ALA A 11 55.54 -2.67 -18.64
N ALA A 12 55.53 -1.44 -19.08
CA ALA A 12 56.52 -0.96 -20.10
C ALA A 12 57.52 -0.04 -19.42
N SER A 13 58.72 -0.53 -19.25
CA SER A 13 59.89 0.22 -18.76
C SER A 13 60.30 1.22 -19.83
N LEU A 14 60.16 2.53 -19.54
CA LEU A 14 60.81 3.58 -20.32
C LEU A 14 61.92 4.21 -19.48
N LEU A 15 63.14 4.10 -19.98
CA LEU A 15 64.33 4.68 -19.47
C LEU A 15 64.23 6.21 -19.44
N LEU A 16 64.33 6.78 -18.24
CA LEU A 16 64.45 8.23 -18.00
C LEU A 16 65.87 8.68 -18.37
N LEU A 17 65.99 9.41 -19.47
CA LEU A 17 67.05 10.33 -19.70
C LEU A 17 66.72 11.65 -19.00
N SER A 18 67.34 11.91 -17.87
CA SER A 18 67.26 13.16 -17.13
C SER A 18 68.02 14.23 -17.90
N GLY A 19 67.29 14.99 -18.70
CA GLY A 19 67.71 16.32 -19.14
C GLY A 19 67.05 17.35 -18.24
N CYS A 20 67.83 17.95 -17.35
CA CYS A 20 67.43 19.21 -16.70
C CYS A 20 67.36 20.29 -17.76
N ALA A 21 66.19 20.47 -18.37
CA ALA A 21 65.87 21.71 -19.03
C ALA A 21 65.39 22.67 -17.90
N GLU A 22 66.20 23.62 -17.55
CA GLU A 22 65.72 24.79 -16.81
C GLU A 22 64.57 25.39 -17.61
N ILE A 23 63.36 25.25 -17.08
CA ILE A 23 62.19 26.01 -17.53
C ILE A 23 62.47 27.47 -17.10
N THR A 24 63.13 28.16 -17.96
CA THR A 24 63.22 29.64 -17.83
C THR A 24 61.72 30.10 -17.90
N PRO A 25 61.20 30.80 -16.87
CA PRO A 25 59.92 31.41 -16.94
C PRO A 25 59.85 32.30 -18.15
N THR A 26 58.96 32.01 -19.10
CA THR A 26 58.71 32.91 -20.24
C THR A 26 58.46 34.28 -19.65
N PRO A 27 59.18 35.31 -20.13
CA PRO A 27 59.01 36.69 -19.62
C PRO A 27 57.51 36.99 -19.80
N LYS A 28 56.81 37.32 -18.71
CA LYS A 28 55.46 37.91 -18.81
C LYS A 28 55.63 39.11 -19.75
N GLU A 29 55.08 39.01 -20.94
CA GLU A 29 55.07 40.03 -21.95
C GLU A 29 54.62 41.32 -21.26
N LYS A 30 55.53 42.36 -21.30
CA LYS A 30 55.32 43.61 -20.56
C LYS A 30 54.18 44.33 -21.26
N VAL A 31 52.95 44.22 -20.73
CA VAL A 31 51.77 44.90 -21.28
C VAL A 31 52.09 46.39 -21.41
N VAL A 32 52.16 46.91 -22.64
CA VAL A 32 52.36 48.34 -22.91
C VAL A 32 51.02 49.02 -22.55
N VAL A 33 51.13 49.97 -21.58
CA VAL A 33 49.98 50.81 -21.18
C VAL A 33 50.04 52.12 -21.88
N ASP A 34 49.06 52.42 -22.74
CA ASP A 34 48.92 53.75 -23.40
C ASP A 34 47.77 54.51 -22.70
N SER A 35 48.18 55.52 -21.90
CA SER A 35 47.23 56.35 -21.18
C SER A 35 46.49 57.36 -22.07
N THR A 36 46.83 57.45 -23.38
CA THR A 36 46.11 58.28 -24.35
C THR A 36 44.91 57.60 -24.94
N LEU A 37 44.77 56.28 -24.75
CA LEU A 37 43.60 55.57 -25.12
C LEU A 37 42.40 55.95 -24.21
N PRO A 38 41.13 55.94 -24.74
CA PRO A 38 39.98 56.35 -23.95
C PRO A 38 39.69 55.36 -22.83
N THR A 39 39.16 55.88 -21.74
CA THR A 39 38.63 55.04 -20.63
C THR A 39 37.13 54.73 -20.83
N VAL A 40 36.69 53.51 -20.50
CA VAL A 40 35.27 53.18 -20.52
C VAL A 40 34.52 54.01 -19.47
N SER A 41 33.51 54.77 -19.92
CA SER A 41 32.69 55.66 -19.09
C SER A 41 31.24 55.26 -19.18
N LEU A 42 30.66 54.76 -18.08
CA LEU A 42 29.27 54.36 -18.05
C LEU A 42 28.32 55.55 -18.29
N THR A 43 27.17 55.25 -18.89
CA THR A 43 26.04 56.19 -19.05
C THR A 43 25.44 56.53 -17.67
N LYS A 44 24.58 57.51 -17.62
CA LYS A 44 23.81 57.81 -16.40
C LYS A 44 22.83 56.63 -16.19
N ASN A 45 22.89 55.90 -15.12
CA ASN A 45 22.17 54.65 -14.84
C ASN A 45 22.63 53.46 -15.70
N GLY A 46 23.88 53.49 -16.20
CA GLY A 46 24.44 52.41 -17.03
C GLY A 46 24.81 51.12 -16.26
N ILE A 47 24.23 50.89 -15.09
CA ILE A 47 24.31 49.62 -14.36
C ILE A 47 22.92 49.18 -14.02
N ILE A 48 22.59 47.97 -14.45
CA ILE A 48 21.33 47.29 -14.10
C ILE A 48 21.70 45.96 -13.46
N THR A 49 21.18 45.73 -12.26
CA THR A 49 21.40 44.47 -11.53
C THR A 49 20.10 43.69 -11.43
N ASP A 50 20.21 42.37 -11.57
CA ASP A 50 19.16 41.43 -11.32
C ASP A 50 19.66 40.33 -10.38
N MET A 51 18.88 39.27 -10.16
CA MET A 51 19.25 38.16 -9.26
C MET A 51 20.45 37.36 -9.79
N LYS A 52 20.54 37.12 -11.08
CA LYS A 52 21.60 36.31 -11.73
C LYS A 52 22.22 36.99 -12.94
N THR A 53 22.07 38.29 -13.06
CA THR A 53 22.65 39.05 -14.14
C THR A 53 23.05 40.45 -13.68
N VAL A 54 24.13 40.97 -14.27
CA VAL A 54 24.53 42.40 -14.17
C VAL A 54 24.77 42.91 -15.56
N ALA A 55 24.13 43.99 -15.92
CA ALA A 55 24.31 44.65 -17.20
C ALA A 55 25.00 46.02 -17.04
N PHE A 56 25.88 46.34 -17.96
CA PHE A 56 26.59 47.59 -18.04
C PHE A 56 26.33 48.24 -19.38
N GLU A 57 26.20 49.58 -19.36
CA GLU A 57 26.06 50.42 -20.56
C GLU A 57 27.04 51.59 -20.46
N TRP A 58 27.77 51.83 -21.53
CA TRP A 58 28.75 52.92 -21.62
C TRP A 58 28.58 53.74 -22.89
N LYS A 59 29.23 54.90 -22.89
CA LYS A 59 29.27 55.78 -24.05
C LYS A 59 30.11 55.17 -25.17
N SER A 60 29.69 55.33 -26.40
CA SER A 60 30.38 54.82 -27.59
C SER A 60 31.87 55.26 -27.60
N ILE A 61 32.73 54.31 -27.91
CA ILE A 61 34.18 54.53 -28.07
C ILE A 61 34.42 54.87 -29.52
N THR A 62 34.85 56.09 -29.76
CA THR A 62 35.06 56.65 -31.12
C THR A 62 36.50 56.55 -31.59
N ASP A 63 37.45 56.28 -30.70
CA ASP A 63 38.89 56.20 -31.03
C ASP A 63 39.15 54.99 -31.97
N PRO A 64 39.63 55.19 -33.20
CA PRO A 64 39.83 54.13 -34.17
C PRO A 64 40.95 53.16 -33.80
N ARG A 65 41.82 53.47 -32.86
CA ARG A 65 42.91 52.63 -32.37
C ARG A 65 42.34 51.45 -31.51
N VAL A 66 41.21 51.67 -30.88
CA VAL A 66 40.61 50.63 -29.99
C VAL A 66 40.06 49.49 -30.81
N GLU A 67 40.46 48.26 -30.52
CA GLU A 67 39.96 47.04 -31.10
C GLU A 67 38.85 46.39 -30.25
N GLY A 68 38.95 46.50 -28.91
CA GLY A 68 37.98 45.93 -28.00
C GLY A 68 38.14 46.33 -26.54
N ILE A 69 37.48 45.64 -25.64
CA ILE A 69 37.44 45.97 -24.22
C ILE A 69 37.66 44.70 -23.40
N TYR A 70 38.60 44.69 -22.48
CA TYR A 70 38.77 43.69 -21.44
C TYR A 70 37.84 43.99 -20.27
N VAL A 71 37.20 42.97 -19.76
CA VAL A 71 36.38 43.00 -18.55
C VAL A 71 37.18 42.39 -17.40
N TYR A 72 37.28 43.09 -16.32
CA TYR A 72 37.90 42.63 -15.09
C TYR A 72 36.82 42.51 -14.03
N LYS A 73 36.84 41.39 -13.27
CA LYS A 73 35.85 41.09 -12.23
C LYS A 73 36.57 40.66 -10.95
N LYS A 74 36.01 41.05 -9.82
CA LYS A 74 36.33 40.47 -8.53
C LYS A 74 35.07 39.82 -7.95
N SER A 75 35.13 38.48 -7.72
CA SER A 75 34.13 37.71 -7.07
C SER A 75 34.41 37.57 -5.57
N PRO A 76 33.41 37.46 -4.69
CA PRO A 76 33.59 37.19 -3.27
C PRO A 76 34.20 35.84 -2.96
N GLU A 77 34.13 34.90 -3.90
CA GLU A 77 34.74 33.55 -3.74
C GLU A 77 36.25 33.62 -3.73
N ASN A 78 36.83 34.61 -4.39
CA ASN A 78 38.28 34.82 -4.46
C ASN A 78 38.74 35.71 -3.29
N LYS A 79 38.71 35.16 -2.05
CA LYS A 79 39.05 35.90 -0.81
C LYS A 79 40.51 36.33 -0.74
N ASP A 80 41.41 35.63 -1.44
CA ASP A 80 42.86 35.86 -1.39
C ASP A 80 43.32 36.90 -2.41
N SER A 81 42.54 37.19 -3.44
CA SER A 81 42.84 38.21 -4.42
C SER A 81 42.38 39.60 -3.93
N LYS A 82 43.30 40.52 -3.71
CA LYS A 82 42.99 41.93 -3.45
C LYS A 82 42.65 42.69 -4.73
N GLU A 83 42.96 42.13 -5.89
CA GLU A 83 42.86 42.78 -7.19
C GLU A 83 41.71 42.22 -8.06
N LEU A 84 41.31 43.02 -9.04
CA LEU A 84 40.40 42.60 -10.10
C LEU A 84 41.16 41.70 -11.07
N GLU A 85 40.58 40.55 -11.39
CA GLU A 85 41.13 39.59 -12.32
C GLU A 85 40.50 39.75 -13.71
N TYR A 86 41.28 39.43 -14.76
CA TYR A 86 40.72 39.33 -16.10
C TYR A 86 39.58 38.30 -16.11
N TYR A 87 38.47 38.69 -16.71
CA TYR A 87 37.29 37.87 -16.68
C TYR A 87 36.75 37.53 -18.10
N ASP A 88 36.70 38.56 -18.98
CA ASP A 88 36.10 38.41 -20.31
C ASP A 88 36.66 39.44 -21.30
N THR A 89 36.44 39.20 -22.60
CA THR A 89 36.81 40.11 -23.69
C THR A 89 35.63 40.44 -24.57
N ILE A 90 35.49 41.68 -24.92
CA ILE A 90 34.56 42.20 -25.91
C ILE A 90 35.38 42.59 -27.14
N ASP A 91 35.31 41.78 -28.22
CA ASP A 91 36.19 41.88 -29.41
C ASP A 91 35.73 42.93 -30.40
N THR A 92 35.14 44.02 -29.92
CA THR A 92 34.71 45.13 -30.77
C THR A 92 34.56 46.42 -29.96
N ARG A 93 35.13 47.50 -30.49
CA ARG A 93 34.97 48.87 -29.93
C ARG A 93 33.53 49.41 -30.09
N TYR A 94 32.75 48.83 -31.01
CA TYR A 94 31.40 49.30 -31.27
C TYR A 94 30.38 48.82 -30.21
N SER A 95 30.76 47.88 -29.38
CA SER A 95 29.90 47.46 -28.26
C SER A 95 29.80 48.62 -27.25
N THR A 96 28.56 48.86 -26.83
CA THR A 96 28.21 49.81 -25.78
C THR A 96 27.61 49.16 -24.56
N HIS A 97 27.46 47.84 -24.58
CA HIS A 97 26.85 47.06 -23.52
C HIS A 97 27.62 45.78 -23.24
N TYR A 98 27.56 45.35 -21.98
CA TYR A 98 28.05 44.07 -21.54
C TYR A 98 27.08 43.47 -20.51
N VAL A 99 26.85 42.17 -20.56
CA VAL A 99 25.98 41.47 -19.61
C VAL A 99 26.71 40.27 -19.04
N ASP A 100 27.01 40.32 -17.74
CA ASP A 100 27.47 39.16 -17.00
C ASP A 100 26.26 38.33 -16.51
N ARG A 101 26.21 37.09 -16.95
CA ARG A 101 25.16 36.11 -16.60
C ARG A 101 25.67 35.04 -15.61
N VAL A 102 26.91 35.17 -15.15
CA VAL A 102 27.54 34.21 -14.23
C VAL A 102 27.79 34.94 -12.91
N VAL A 103 26.69 35.26 -12.24
CA VAL A 103 26.71 35.92 -10.91
C VAL A 103 25.65 35.22 -10.02
N GLU A 104 25.96 35.18 -8.72
CA GLU A 104 25.05 34.64 -7.73
C GLU A 104 24.14 35.73 -7.12
N PRO A 105 22.95 35.40 -6.69
CA PRO A 105 22.04 36.32 -6.02
C PRO A 105 22.62 36.87 -4.71
N ASP A 106 22.12 38.04 -4.31
CA ASP A 106 22.49 38.71 -3.05
C ASP A 106 23.99 38.81 -2.82
N THR A 107 24.74 39.05 -3.90
CA THR A 107 26.22 38.95 -3.89
C THR A 107 26.86 40.23 -4.43
N LYS A 108 27.94 40.64 -3.77
CA LYS A 108 28.69 41.85 -4.11
C LYS A 108 29.83 41.53 -5.08
N TYR A 109 29.83 42.20 -6.23
CA TYR A 109 30.87 42.09 -7.25
C TYR A 109 31.52 43.46 -7.48
N SER A 110 32.75 43.44 -7.98
CA SER A 110 33.44 44.63 -8.46
C SER A 110 33.88 44.39 -9.90
N TYR A 111 33.68 45.38 -10.75
CA TYR A 111 34.08 45.32 -12.16
C TYR A 111 34.92 46.54 -12.53
N ALA A 112 35.83 46.34 -13.49
CA ALA A 112 36.50 47.42 -14.24
C ALA A 112 36.61 47.03 -15.70
N PHE A 113 36.68 48.01 -16.57
CA PHE A 113 36.83 47.84 -17.99
C PHE A 113 38.10 48.53 -18.48
N ARG A 114 38.79 47.90 -19.45
CA ARG A 114 39.98 48.42 -20.04
C ARG A 114 39.92 48.24 -21.56
N VAL A 115 40.09 49.31 -22.30
CA VAL A 115 40.18 49.20 -23.75
C VAL A 115 41.53 48.60 -24.15
N PHE A 116 41.57 47.89 -25.27
CA PHE A 116 42.82 47.42 -25.87
C PHE A 116 42.90 47.83 -27.33
N ALA A 117 44.09 47.98 -27.81
CA ALA A 117 44.52 48.23 -29.17
C ALA A 117 45.50 47.12 -29.56
N LYS A 118 46.00 47.14 -30.81
CA LYS A 118 46.89 46.12 -31.39
C LYS A 118 48.13 45.81 -30.54
N GLU A 119 48.74 46.79 -29.97
CA GLU A 119 50.02 46.64 -29.25
C GLU A 119 50.02 47.26 -27.83
N ALA A 120 48.86 47.79 -27.41
CA ALA A 120 48.78 48.48 -26.12
C ALA A 120 47.41 48.33 -25.49
N GLN A 121 47.35 48.49 -24.16
CA GLN A 121 46.11 48.57 -23.39
C GLN A 121 45.96 49.95 -22.78
N GLY A 122 44.73 50.42 -22.68
CA GLY A 122 44.43 51.65 -21.95
C GLY A 122 44.55 51.50 -20.44
N VAL A 123 44.21 52.52 -19.71
CA VAL A 123 44.11 52.48 -18.27
C VAL A 123 42.73 51.89 -17.85
N ASN A 124 42.66 51.30 -16.67
CA ASN A 124 41.38 50.81 -16.13
C ASN A 124 40.37 51.94 -15.97
N SER A 125 39.11 51.65 -16.21
CA SER A 125 38.03 52.52 -15.74
C SER A 125 38.05 52.62 -14.20
N LYS A 126 37.23 53.49 -13.66
CA LYS A 126 36.92 53.39 -12.21
C LYS A 126 36.32 52.02 -11.90
N VAL A 127 36.51 51.58 -10.68
CA VAL A 127 35.89 50.32 -10.21
C VAL A 127 34.40 50.53 -9.94
N PHE A 128 33.58 49.70 -10.55
CA PHE A 128 32.14 49.70 -10.34
C PHE A 128 31.80 48.58 -9.37
N VAL A 129 31.21 48.94 -8.23
CA VAL A 129 30.76 48.01 -7.22
C VAL A 129 29.25 47.80 -7.39
N VAL A 130 28.83 46.57 -7.52
CA VAL A 130 27.41 46.18 -7.74
C VAL A 130 27.01 45.11 -6.74
N ASN A 131 25.74 45.13 -6.35
CA ASN A 131 25.12 44.05 -5.60
C ASN A 131 23.99 43.46 -6.46
N THR A 132 24.01 42.15 -6.65
CA THR A 132 22.89 41.47 -7.28
C THR A 132 21.69 41.47 -6.36
N LEU A 133 20.50 41.34 -6.94
CA LEU A 133 19.28 41.26 -6.15
C LEU A 133 19.19 39.90 -5.44
N PRO A 134 18.61 39.83 -4.25
CA PRO A 134 18.28 38.56 -3.62
C PRO A 134 17.23 37.82 -4.42
N VAL A 135 17.19 36.48 -4.31
CA VAL A 135 16.11 35.68 -4.90
C VAL A 135 14.76 36.11 -4.33
N LEU A 136 13.70 35.89 -5.13
CA LEU A 136 12.37 36.22 -4.67
C LEU A 136 12.03 35.45 -3.37
N GLN A 137 11.29 36.08 -2.51
CA GLN A 137 10.59 35.39 -1.42
C GLN A 137 9.52 34.49 -2.04
N SER A 138 9.11 33.43 -1.36
CA SER A 138 7.98 32.62 -1.81
C SER A 138 6.65 33.33 -1.53
N VAL A 139 5.55 32.58 -1.56
CA VAL A 139 4.21 33.11 -1.25
C VAL A 139 4.15 33.70 0.15
N SER A 140 3.49 34.85 0.28
CA SER A 140 3.39 35.59 1.56
C SER A 140 2.46 34.92 2.57
N TRP A 141 1.57 34.04 2.11
CA TRP A 141 0.61 33.31 2.92
C TRP A 141 0.34 31.95 2.31
N ILE A 142 0.34 30.93 3.17
CA ILE A 142 0.02 29.54 2.85
C ILE A 142 -0.80 28.94 3.98
N HIS A 143 -1.77 28.09 3.68
CA HIS A 143 -2.59 27.39 4.65
C HIS A 143 -2.89 25.97 4.15
N SER A 144 -3.10 25.02 5.10
CA SER A 144 -3.51 23.66 4.78
C SER A 144 -4.84 23.32 5.43
N ILE A 145 -5.70 22.62 4.68
CA ILE A 145 -6.97 22.08 5.17
C ILE A 145 -6.76 20.58 5.30
N GLY A 146 -6.83 20.10 6.54
CA GLY A 146 -6.72 18.70 6.93
C GLY A 146 -8.06 18.09 7.33
N GLY A 147 -8.04 16.86 7.86
CA GLY A 147 -9.24 16.11 8.23
C GLY A 147 -10.03 15.57 7.05
N LEU A 148 -9.43 15.57 5.85
CA LEU A 148 -10.03 15.03 4.63
C LEU A 148 -9.61 13.56 4.44
N PRO A 149 -10.45 12.73 3.80
CA PRO A 149 -10.16 11.31 3.58
C PRO A 149 -9.05 11.12 2.54
N ARG A 150 -7.85 10.75 2.98
CA ARG A 150 -6.67 10.51 2.12
C ARG A 150 -6.28 11.69 1.23
N ILE A 151 -6.63 12.89 1.66
CA ILE A 151 -6.43 14.14 0.91
C ILE A 151 -5.89 15.21 1.86
N ALA A 152 -5.00 16.07 1.32
CA ALA A 152 -4.63 17.34 1.91
C ALA A 152 -4.86 18.45 0.88
N LYS A 153 -5.54 19.51 1.26
CA LYS A 153 -5.72 20.69 0.43
C LYS A 153 -4.81 21.81 0.93
N ILE A 154 -3.97 22.33 0.04
CA ILE A 154 -3.06 23.44 0.29
C ILE A 154 -3.55 24.65 -0.49
N ILE A 155 -3.65 25.80 0.16
CA ILE A 155 -4.07 27.06 -0.45
C ILE A 155 -3.07 28.14 -0.11
N TRP A 156 -2.88 29.08 -1.05
CA TRP A 156 -1.97 30.20 -0.87
C TRP A 156 -2.46 31.45 -1.59
N ARG A 157 -1.85 32.60 -1.30
CA ARG A 157 -2.08 33.80 -2.11
C ARG A 157 -1.15 33.79 -3.30
N PRO A 158 -1.66 34.04 -4.53
CA PRO A 158 -0.84 34.17 -5.71
C PRO A 158 0.27 35.22 -5.51
N HIS A 159 1.44 34.94 -6.03
CA HIS A 159 2.60 35.80 -5.88
C HIS A 159 2.40 37.12 -6.63
N VAL A 160 2.81 38.24 -6.02
CA VAL A 160 2.62 39.60 -6.60
C VAL A 160 3.52 39.89 -7.79
N SER A 161 4.72 39.30 -7.85
CA SER A 161 5.65 39.52 -8.95
C SER A 161 5.17 38.82 -10.23
N GLU A 162 5.12 39.58 -11.31
CA GLU A 162 4.79 39.09 -12.66
C GLU A 162 5.85 38.15 -13.26
N ARG A 163 7.05 38.12 -12.64
CA ARG A 163 8.12 37.22 -13.06
C ARG A 163 7.87 35.74 -12.70
N VAL A 164 6.92 35.45 -11.81
CA VAL A 164 6.62 34.09 -11.39
C VAL A 164 5.89 33.34 -12.49
N ALA A 165 6.48 32.23 -12.93
CA ALA A 165 5.96 31.33 -13.94
C ALA A 165 5.17 30.17 -13.32
N SER A 166 5.66 29.59 -12.20
CA SER A 166 5.10 28.40 -11.58
C SER A 166 5.32 28.37 -10.07
N TYR A 167 4.58 27.45 -9.44
CA TYR A 167 4.70 27.10 -8.03
C TYR A 167 5.21 25.67 -7.90
N ILE A 168 6.30 25.46 -7.17
CA ILE A 168 6.83 24.15 -6.83
C ILE A 168 6.25 23.76 -5.48
N ILE A 169 5.49 22.67 -5.45
CA ILE A 169 4.89 22.13 -4.25
C ILE A 169 5.80 21.06 -3.67
N GLU A 170 6.24 21.25 -2.45
CA GLU A 170 7.10 20.29 -1.75
C GLU A 170 6.37 19.70 -0.55
N ARG A 171 6.48 18.38 -0.40
CA ARG A 171 5.90 17.61 0.70
C ARG A 171 6.98 16.84 1.44
N LYS A 172 6.72 16.61 2.73
CA LYS A 172 7.54 15.78 3.60
C LYS A 172 6.69 15.20 4.72
N THR A 173 6.99 13.98 5.16
CA THR A 173 6.48 13.36 6.39
C THR A 173 7.46 13.57 7.54
N PHE A 174 7.18 13.04 8.73
CA PHE A 174 8.14 13.05 9.83
C PHE A 174 9.30 12.06 9.62
N GLU A 175 9.10 11.04 8.81
CA GLU A 175 10.10 10.00 8.52
C GLU A 175 11.10 10.45 7.45
N ASP A 176 10.71 11.40 6.59
CA ASP A 176 11.55 11.91 5.52
C ASP A 176 12.63 12.84 6.09
N LYS A 177 13.88 12.64 5.66
CA LYS A 177 14.98 13.57 5.96
C LYS A 177 14.88 14.84 5.12
N GLU A 178 14.53 14.67 3.85
CA GLU A 178 14.51 15.75 2.85
C GLU A 178 13.09 16.09 2.39
N TRP A 179 12.96 17.26 1.76
CA TRP A 179 11.75 17.68 1.10
C TRP A 179 11.66 17.08 -0.30
N HIS A 180 10.51 16.58 -0.69
CA HIS A 180 10.24 16.03 -2.01
C HIS A 180 9.33 16.97 -2.80
N GLN A 181 9.79 17.39 -3.99
CA GLN A 181 8.88 18.04 -4.93
C GLN A 181 7.84 17.02 -5.39
N ILE A 182 6.56 17.33 -5.19
CA ILE A 182 5.46 16.47 -5.59
C ILE A 182 4.76 16.99 -6.84
N ASP A 183 4.84 18.31 -7.10
CA ASP A 183 4.25 18.90 -8.30
C ASP A 183 4.90 20.27 -8.63
N GLU A 184 4.68 20.73 -9.87
CA GLU A 184 4.98 22.08 -10.33
C GLU A 184 3.79 22.65 -11.10
N LEU A 185 3.10 23.63 -10.54
CA LEU A 185 1.89 24.23 -11.11
C LEU A 185 2.27 25.49 -11.91
N SER A 186 2.12 25.42 -13.24
CA SER A 186 2.33 26.56 -14.13
C SER A 186 1.21 27.58 -14.00
N GLY A 187 1.58 28.85 -13.97
CA GLY A 187 0.65 29.98 -13.92
C GLY A 187 0.62 30.67 -12.56
N ARG A 188 1.00 31.96 -12.56
CA ARG A 188 1.11 32.81 -11.37
C ARG A 188 -0.18 32.94 -10.55
N LEU A 189 -1.34 32.79 -11.18
CA LEU A 189 -2.63 32.97 -10.48
C LEU A 189 -3.17 31.69 -9.83
N ASN A 190 -2.46 30.56 -9.91
CA ASN A 190 -2.82 29.38 -9.14
C ASN A 190 -2.74 29.67 -7.63
N ALA A 191 -3.73 29.18 -6.89
CA ALA A 191 -3.93 29.47 -5.50
C ALA A 191 -4.22 28.24 -4.63
N GLU A 192 -4.32 27.05 -5.23
CA GLU A 192 -4.57 25.80 -4.51
C GLU A 192 -3.93 24.58 -5.16
N TYR A 193 -3.68 23.59 -4.33
CA TYR A 193 -3.25 22.26 -4.70
C TYR A 193 -3.95 21.22 -3.85
N ILE A 194 -4.38 20.12 -4.46
CA ILE A 194 -5.02 19.00 -3.77
C ILE A 194 -4.13 17.78 -3.90
N ASP A 195 -3.51 17.41 -2.80
CA ASP A 195 -2.70 16.19 -2.69
C ASP A 195 -3.61 15.01 -2.35
N THR A 196 -3.57 13.95 -3.13
CA THR A 196 -4.46 12.78 -3.04
C THR A 196 -3.67 11.49 -2.85
N GLY A 197 -4.36 10.39 -2.49
CA GLY A 197 -3.70 9.10 -2.30
C GLY A 197 -2.84 9.01 -1.05
N LEU A 198 -3.11 9.85 -0.07
CA LEU A 198 -2.40 9.89 1.19
C LEU A 198 -2.85 8.77 2.13
N ALA A 199 -1.98 8.35 3.06
CA ALA A 199 -2.34 7.39 4.10
C ALA A 199 -3.33 8.00 5.10
N ASP A 200 -4.15 7.14 5.72
CA ASP A 200 -5.11 7.54 6.73
C ASP A 200 -4.42 7.93 8.04
N ASN A 201 -4.96 8.93 8.75
CA ASN A 201 -4.46 9.41 10.04
C ASN A 201 -2.96 9.76 10.03
N ASN A 202 -2.45 10.30 8.94
CA ASN A 202 -1.04 10.64 8.78
C ASN A 202 -0.81 12.15 8.69
N VAL A 203 0.35 12.60 9.14
CA VAL A 203 0.77 14.00 9.15
C VAL A 203 1.68 14.29 7.97
N TYR A 204 1.31 15.25 7.15
CA TYR A 204 2.08 15.73 6.03
C TYR A 204 2.43 17.20 6.23
N MET A 205 3.65 17.57 5.90
CA MET A 205 4.15 18.93 5.91
C MET A 205 4.31 19.42 4.47
N TYR A 206 3.90 20.66 4.22
CA TYR A 206 3.99 21.28 2.90
C TYR A 206 4.67 22.62 2.98
N ARG A 207 5.39 22.97 1.92
CA ARG A 207 5.91 24.30 1.64
C ARG A 207 5.88 24.54 0.14
N ILE A 208 5.94 25.80 -0.27
CA ILE A 208 5.91 26.21 -1.66
C ILE A 208 7.17 27.00 -1.96
N ARG A 209 7.70 26.82 -3.17
CA ARG A 209 8.67 27.72 -3.79
C ARG A 209 8.07 28.29 -5.06
N VAL A 210 8.40 29.51 -5.42
CA VAL A 210 8.05 30.05 -6.72
C VAL A 210 9.25 29.91 -7.66
N LYS A 211 8.96 29.71 -8.94
CA LYS A 211 9.95 29.66 -10.01
C LYS A 211 9.61 30.73 -11.04
N THR A 212 10.59 31.49 -11.41
CA THR A 212 10.46 32.58 -12.39
C THR A 212 10.54 32.03 -13.83
N TYR A 213 10.15 32.85 -14.84
CA TYR A 213 10.27 32.49 -16.26
C TYR A 213 11.71 32.21 -16.70
N ASP A 214 12.69 32.83 -16.05
CA ASP A 214 14.11 32.59 -16.25
C ASP A 214 14.70 31.50 -15.37
N GLY A 215 13.86 30.71 -14.69
CA GLY A 215 14.20 29.49 -13.97
C GLY A 215 14.77 29.72 -12.56
N ILE A 216 14.74 30.93 -12.03
CA ILE A 216 15.20 31.21 -10.67
C ILE A 216 14.18 30.74 -9.65
N ILE A 217 14.66 29.95 -8.68
CA ILE A 217 13.80 29.37 -7.61
C ILE A 217 13.96 30.22 -6.36
N SER A 218 12.84 30.57 -5.73
CA SER A 218 12.76 31.37 -4.50
C SER A 218 13.25 30.61 -3.26
N THR A 219 13.40 31.33 -2.16
CA THR A 219 13.39 30.73 -0.83
C THR A 219 12.04 29.99 -0.59
N PRO A 220 11.98 28.96 0.29
CA PRO A 220 10.72 28.28 0.60
C PRO A 220 9.78 29.18 1.40
N SER A 221 8.49 28.91 1.31
CA SER A 221 7.45 29.51 2.15
C SER A 221 7.54 29.02 3.60
N GLN A 222 6.65 29.53 4.44
CA GLN A 222 6.36 28.92 5.72
C GLN A 222 5.87 27.48 5.53
N ILE A 223 6.12 26.62 6.54
CA ILE A 223 5.71 25.23 6.55
C ILE A 223 4.30 25.15 7.15
N VAL A 224 3.39 24.47 6.44
CA VAL A 224 2.04 24.13 6.96
C VAL A 224 1.94 22.63 7.14
N LYS A 225 1.11 22.20 8.10
CA LYS A 225 0.88 20.79 8.43
C LYS A 225 -0.58 20.44 8.12
N SER A 226 -0.79 19.31 7.47
CA SER A 226 -2.10 18.71 7.24
C SER A 226 -2.13 17.31 7.85
N VAL A 227 -3.22 16.96 8.51
CA VAL A 227 -3.46 15.61 9.03
C VAL A 227 -4.64 15.03 8.26
N THR A 228 -4.48 13.87 7.67
CA THR A 228 -5.58 13.17 6.99
C THR A 228 -6.59 12.62 8.00
N LYS A 229 -7.82 12.38 7.52
CA LYS A 229 -8.88 11.82 8.36
C LYS A 229 -8.49 10.43 8.88
N PRO A 230 -8.68 10.14 10.19
CA PRO A 230 -8.49 8.80 10.71
C PRO A 230 -9.59 7.85 10.24
N LEU A 231 -9.31 6.55 10.19
CA LEU A 231 -10.32 5.52 9.97
C LEU A 231 -11.39 5.55 11.07
N PRO A 232 -12.64 5.16 10.75
CA PRO A 232 -13.68 4.98 11.75
C PRO A 232 -13.25 3.99 12.83
N LYS A 233 -13.79 4.14 14.04
CA LYS A 233 -13.56 3.17 15.12
C LYS A 233 -14.29 1.88 14.80
N SER A 234 -13.61 0.75 14.97
CA SER A 234 -14.17 -0.58 14.81
C SER A 234 -15.36 -0.83 15.76
N VAL A 235 -16.28 -1.67 15.34
CA VAL A 235 -17.40 -2.12 16.20
C VAL A 235 -16.88 -2.88 17.42
N GLN A 236 -17.71 -2.92 18.44
CA GLN A 236 -17.42 -3.64 19.65
C GLN A 236 -18.50 -4.66 19.97
N LYS A 237 -18.18 -5.66 20.82
CA LYS A 237 -19.12 -6.67 21.33
C LYS A 237 -19.84 -7.41 20.19
N ILE A 238 -19.09 -7.95 19.26
CA ILE A 238 -19.65 -8.82 18.20
C ILE A 238 -19.96 -10.17 18.82
N GLU A 239 -21.19 -10.63 18.63
CA GLU A 239 -21.67 -11.93 19.09
C GLU A 239 -22.35 -12.66 17.93
N ALA A 240 -22.18 -13.99 17.87
CA ALA A 240 -22.87 -14.86 16.92
C ALA A 240 -23.45 -16.09 17.64
N THR A 241 -24.63 -16.55 17.22
CA THR A 241 -25.27 -17.74 17.80
C THR A 241 -24.59 -19.01 17.32
N LYS A 242 -24.72 -20.10 18.14
CA LYS A 242 -24.13 -21.42 17.85
C LYS A 242 -25.13 -22.58 17.92
N ASN A 243 -26.41 -22.27 18.05
CA ASN A 243 -27.43 -23.28 18.41
C ASN A 243 -28.81 -23.06 17.77
N LEU A 244 -28.84 -22.31 16.67
CA LEU A 244 -30.12 -22.11 15.94
C LEU A 244 -30.16 -23.00 14.68
N PRO A 245 -31.31 -23.60 14.40
CA PRO A 245 -31.45 -24.44 13.23
C PRO A 245 -31.39 -23.62 11.95
N LYS A 246 -30.50 -23.98 11.03
CA LYS A 246 -30.38 -23.38 9.70
C LYS A 246 -30.16 -21.86 9.68
N GLU A 247 -29.75 -21.25 10.79
CA GLU A 247 -29.42 -19.82 10.83
C GLU A 247 -28.39 -19.49 11.88
N ILE A 248 -27.64 -18.40 11.60
CA ILE A 248 -26.71 -17.78 12.54
C ILE A 248 -27.13 -16.32 12.69
N ARG A 249 -27.40 -15.88 13.91
CA ARG A 249 -27.72 -14.47 14.23
C ARG A 249 -26.47 -13.80 14.75
N ILE A 250 -26.12 -12.69 14.10
CA ILE A 250 -24.97 -11.87 14.45
C ILE A 250 -25.51 -10.53 14.98
N LYS A 251 -24.93 -10.02 16.06
CA LYS A 251 -25.23 -8.69 16.63
C LYS A 251 -23.95 -8.06 17.17
N TRP A 252 -23.93 -6.74 17.20
CA TRP A 252 -22.81 -5.95 17.70
C TRP A 252 -23.28 -4.65 18.34
N ALA A 253 -22.38 -3.94 19.04
CA ALA A 253 -22.68 -2.63 19.60
C ALA A 253 -22.82 -1.59 18.47
N ALA A 254 -23.88 -0.78 18.55
CA ALA A 254 -24.11 0.28 17.58
C ALA A 254 -22.97 1.31 17.59
N SER A 255 -22.54 1.78 16.41
CA SER A 255 -21.61 2.89 16.32
C SER A 255 -22.24 4.19 16.83
N THR A 256 -21.47 4.95 17.60
CA THR A 256 -21.87 6.28 18.11
C THR A 256 -21.21 7.42 17.35
N GLN A 257 -20.51 7.13 16.26
CA GLN A 257 -19.78 8.12 15.48
C GLN A 257 -20.74 9.02 14.69
N LYS A 258 -20.50 10.34 14.71
CA LYS A 258 -21.38 11.34 14.07
C LYS A 258 -21.45 11.22 12.56
N ASP A 259 -20.39 10.74 11.95
CA ASP A 259 -20.24 10.53 10.51
C ASP A 259 -20.48 9.09 10.08
N PHE A 260 -21.05 8.26 10.97
CA PHE A 260 -21.47 6.88 10.63
C PHE A 260 -22.38 6.88 9.42
N ASN A 261 -22.11 5.96 8.49
CA ASN A 261 -22.93 5.69 7.32
C ASN A 261 -23.58 4.30 7.42
N ARG A 262 -22.76 3.24 7.48
CA ARG A 262 -23.25 1.84 7.48
C ARG A 262 -22.25 0.88 8.08
N TYR A 263 -22.68 -0.39 8.22
CA TYR A 263 -21.80 -1.52 8.53
C TYR A 263 -21.58 -2.36 7.29
N TYR A 264 -20.40 -2.95 7.15
CA TYR A 264 -20.14 -4.06 6.26
C TYR A 264 -19.96 -5.31 7.11
N LEU A 265 -20.66 -6.41 6.71
CA LEU A 265 -20.55 -7.73 7.35
C LEU A 265 -19.84 -8.68 6.39
N TYR A 266 -18.80 -9.29 6.90
CA TYR A 266 -17.98 -10.25 6.18
C TYR A 266 -18.10 -11.63 6.79
N ARG A 267 -18.02 -12.68 5.95
CA ARG A 267 -18.06 -14.07 6.34
C ARG A 267 -16.92 -14.85 5.71
N ALA A 268 -16.36 -15.83 6.45
CA ALA A 268 -15.40 -16.82 5.96
C ALA A 268 -15.71 -18.20 6.52
N GLU A 269 -15.24 -19.26 5.86
CA GLU A 269 -15.32 -20.63 6.37
C GLU A 269 -14.26 -20.92 7.42
N ASP A 270 -13.07 -20.30 7.28
CA ASP A 270 -11.94 -20.43 8.19
C ASP A 270 -11.57 -19.09 8.81
N ILE A 271 -11.02 -19.11 10.02
CA ILE A 271 -10.65 -17.90 10.76
C ILE A 271 -9.61 -17.06 10.03
N ASP A 272 -8.64 -17.72 9.38
CA ASP A 272 -7.56 -17.10 8.60
C ASP A 272 -7.84 -17.11 7.10
N GLY A 273 -9.07 -17.51 6.70
CA GLY A 273 -9.50 -17.56 5.32
C GLY A 273 -9.85 -16.20 4.72
N SER A 274 -10.23 -16.22 3.45
CA SER A 274 -10.73 -15.04 2.74
C SER A 274 -12.14 -14.69 3.21
N TYR A 275 -12.32 -13.45 3.66
CA TYR A 275 -13.61 -12.93 4.11
C TYR A 275 -14.35 -12.25 2.97
N GLU A 276 -15.54 -12.74 2.66
CA GLU A 276 -16.44 -12.20 1.65
C GLU A 276 -17.42 -11.20 2.27
N LEU A 277 -17.65 -10.07 1.62
CA LEU A 277 -18.69 -9.11 2.00
C LEU A 277 -20.07 -9.69 1.69
N ILE A 278 -20.83 -10.10 2.72
CA ILE A 278 -22.16 -10.72 2.56
C ILE A 278 -23.31 -9.73 2.75
N ALA A 279 -23.09 -8.62 3.46
CA ALA A 279 -24.14 -7.63 3.69
C ALA A 279 -23.61 -6.21 3.94
N LYS A 280 -24.41 -5.20 3.49
CA LYS A 280 -24.25 -3.78 3.82
C LYS A 280 -25.45 -3.35 4.63
N LEU A 281 -25.27 -2.90 5.88
CA LEU A 281 -26.32 -2.81 6.88
C LEU A 281 -26.34 -1.44 7.57
N TYR A 282 -27.51 -0.98 7.97
CA TYR A 282 -27.67 0.20 8.83
C TYR A 282 -27.93 -0.19 10.29
N ASN A 283 -28.49 -1.38 10.52
CA ASN A 283 -28.78 -1.90 11.86
C ASN A 283 -27.64 -2.79 12.36
N PRO A 284 -27.35 -2.80 13.68
CA PRO A 284 -26.26 -3.55 14.27
C PRO A 284 -26.63 -5.03 14.52
N LYS A 285 -27.30 -5.65 13.55
CA LYS A 285 -27.69 -7.07 13.58
C LYS A 285 -27.91 -7.62 12.18
N PHE A 286 -27.70 -8.92 12.03
CA PHE A 286 -27.97 -9.66 10.81
C PHE A 286 -28.36 -11.12 11.12
N THR A 287 -29.17 -11.75 10.27
CA THR A 287 -29.46 -13.17 10.31
C THR A 287 -28.97 -13.80 9.02
N ASP A 288 -27.95 -14.62 9.16
CA ASP A 288 -27.40 -15.40 8.05
C ASP A 288 -28.12 -16.75 8.00
N LYS A 289 -28.72 -17.04 6.85
CA LYS A 289 -29.46 -18.33 6.63
C LYS A 289 -28.49 -19.31 5.98
N ILE A 290 -28.34 -20.47 6.62
CA ILE A 290 -27.42 -21.53 6.25
C ILE A 290 -28.22 -22.84 6.07
N GLU A 291 -28.12 -23.43 4.90
CA GLU A 291 -28.90 -24.68 4.60
C GLU A 291 -28.34 -25.92 5.30
N GLU A 292 -27.11 -25.86 5.81
CA GLU A 292 -26.43 -26.98 6.44
C GLU A 292 -26.58 -26.97 7.98
N ASP A 293 -26.73 -28.15 8.58
CA ASP A 293 -26.74 -28.34 10.03
C ASP A 293 -25.31 -28.50 10.56
N GLY A 294 -24.97 -27.82 11.67
CA GLY A 294 -23.64 -27.90 12.28
C GLY A 294 -22.54 -27.16 11.51
N LYS A 295 -22.87 -26.34 10.51
CA LYS A 295 -21.89 -25.56 9.75
C LYS A 295 -21.46 -24.37 10.55
N ALA A 296 -20.16 -24.19 10.69
CA ALA A 296 -19.54 -23.03 11.32
C ALA A 296 -19.08 -22.01 10.28
N TYR A 297 -19.18 -20.73 10.63
CA TYR A 297 -18.63 -19.61 9.88
C TYR A 297 -18.02 -18.58 10.81
N PHE A 298 -17.05 -17.83 10.28
CA PHE A 298 -16.40 -16.72 10.97
C PHE A 298 -16.90 -15.41 10.38
N TYR A 299 -17.20 -14.45 11.27
CA TYR A 299 -17.77 -13.16 10.89
C TYR A 299 -16.90 -12.02 11.38
N ARG A 300 -16.79 -10.99 10.56
CA ARG A 300 -16.17 -9.70 10.87
C ARG A 300 -17.12 -8.58 10.49
N VAL A 301 -17.08 -7.49 11.25
CA VAL A 301 -17.91 -6.32 10.99
C VAL A 301 -17.04 -5.08 10.98
N SER A 302 -17.18 -4.27 9.94
CA SER A 302 -16.57 -2.95 9.88
C SER A 302 -17.61 -1.84 9.94
N VAL A 303 -17.15 -0.65 10.30
CA VAL A 303 -17.88 0.62 10.23
C VAL A 303 -17.41 1.37 9.00
N VAL A 304 -18.35 1.86 8.21
CA VAL A 304 -18.06 2.75 7.08
C VAL A 304 -18.66 4.12 7.38
N ASP A 305 -17.86 5.17 7.21
CA ASP A 305 -18.29 6.54 7.41
C ASP A 305 -18.92 7.16 6.13
N LYS A 306 -19.34 8.43 6.21
CA LYS A 306 -19.94 9.17 5.10
C LYS A 306 -18.97 9.47 3.96
N ASP A 307 -17.66 9.46 4.23
CA ASP A 307 -16.60 9.66 3.25
C ASP A 307 -16.16 8.35 2.60
N GLY A 308 -16.72 7.21 3.04
CA GLY A 308 -16.41 5.88 2.52
C GLY A 308 -15.17 5.26 3.14
N LEU A 309 -14.60 5.84 4.19
CA LEU A 309 -13.53 5.21 4.95
C LEU A 309 -14.08 4.06 5.77
N GLU A 310 -13.39 2.94 5.75
CA GLU A 310 -13.77 1.71 6.43
C GLU A 310 -12.85 1.43 7.61
N SER A 311 -13.43 1.05 8.76
CA SER A 311 -12.65 0.69 9.95
C SER A 311 -11.90 -0.63 9.76
N GLU A 312 -10.85 -0.84 10.54
CA GLU A 312 -10.25 -2.17 10.68
C GLU A 312 -11.29 -3.16 11.22
N HIS A 313 -11.27 -4.40 10.75
CA HIS A 313 -12.22 -5.45 11.17
C HIS A 313 -11.55 -6.80 11.49
N ASP A 314 -10.28 -6.97 11.19
CA ASP A 314 -9.53 -8.21 11.37
C ASP A 314 -9.30 -8.63 12.83
N LYS A 315 -9.28 -7.66 13.75
CA LYS A 315 -9.09 -7.90 15.20
C LYS A 315 -10.36 -8.40 15.93
N ASN A 316 -11.54 -8.30 15.30
CA ASN A 316 -12.84 -8.58 15.90
C ASN A 316 -13.57 -9.70 15.14
N THR A 317 -13.02 -10.91 15.18
CA THR A 317 -13.62 -12.09 14.55
C THR A 317 -14.46 -12.84 15.55
N VAL A 318 -15.68 -13.25 15.16
CA VAL A 318 -16.56 -14.12 15.95
C VAL A 318 -16.97 -15.35 15.15
N MET A 319 -16.97 -16.51 15.79
CA MET A 319 -17.48 -17.76 15.22
C MET A 319 -18.96 -17.95 15.57
N GLY A 320 -19.80 -18.13 14.56
CA GLY A 320 -21.14 -18.63 14.66
C GLY A 320 -21.28 -20.04 14.09
N MET A 321 -22.29 -20.78 14.51
CA MET A 321 -22.54 -22.14 14.02
C MET A 321 -24.04 -22.45 14.03
N THR A 322 -24.53 -23.13 13.03
CA THR A 322 -25.90 -23.67 13.03
C THR A 322 -26.02 -24.83 14.02
N LEU A 323 -27.23 -25.14 14.43
CA LEU A 323 -27.49 -26.25 15.33
C LEU A 323 -26.99 -27.55 14.68
N ALA A 324 -26.14 -28.26 15.38
CA ALA A 324 -25.62 -29.54 14.91
C ALA A 324 -26.71 -30.63 14.88
N LYS A 325 -26.55 -31.61 13.99
CA LYS A 325 -27.41 -32.78 13.96
C LYS A 325 -27.41 -33.48 15.33
N PRO A 326 -28.55 -34.08 15.76
CA PRO A 326 -28.54 -34.90 16.96
C PRO A 326 -27.66 -36.14 16.74
N ASN A 327 -27.17 -36.71 17.83
CA ASN A 327 -26.40 -37.96 17.74
C ASN A 327 -27.21 -39.10 17.18
N ALA A 328 -26.58 -39.97 16.40
CA ALA A 328 -27.19 -41.17 15.88
C ALA A 328 -27.58 -42.15 17.00
N PRO A 329 -28.72 -42.88 16.92
CA PRO A 329 -29.09 -43.89 17.89
C PRO A 329 -28.10 -45.04 17.89
N ALA A 330 -27.78 -45.53 19.08
CA ALA A 330 -26.96 -46.74 19.25
C ALA A 330 -27.90 -47.95 19.30
N VAL A 331 -27.84 -48.86 18.32
CA VAL A 331 -28.62 -50.10 18.36
C VAL A 331 -28.02 -51.03 19.41
N VAL A 332 -28.86 -51.41 20.38
CA VAL A 332 -28.50 -52.25 21.51
C VAL A 332 -28.85 -53.69 21.24
N GLU A 333 -30.01 -53.94 20.63
CA GLU A 333 -30.50 -55.29 20.36
C GLU A 333 -31.29 -55.34 19.04
N ALA A 334 -31.07 -56.39 18.27
CA ALA A 334 -31.87 -56.69 17.09
C ALA A 334 -32.01 -58.24 16.98
N LYS A 335 -33.20 -58.74 17.04
CA LYS A 335 -33.43 -60.16 17.04
C LYS A 335 -34.67 -60.56 16.21
N LEU A 336 -34.61 -61.75 15.67
CA LEU A 336 -35.75 -62.40 15.13
C LEU A 336 -36.48 -63.14 16.24
N ASN A 337 -37.74 -62.80 16.49
CA ASN A 337 -38.63 -63.49 17.49
C ASN A 337 -39.88 -64.04 16.79
N GLY A 338 -39.85 -65.29 16.50
CA GLY A 338 -40.91 -65.93 15.71
C GLY A 338 -41.06 -65.30 14.33
N SER A 339 -42.26 -64.77 14.04
CA SER A 339 -42.51 -64.05 12.79
C SER A 339 -42.28 -62.54 12.78
N LYS A 340 -41.52 -62.03 13.74
CA LYS A 340 -41.29 -60.62 13.91
C LYS A 340 -39.80 -60.30 14.11
N ILE A 341 -39.36 -59.17 13.63
CA ILE A 341 -38.04 -58.61 13.97
C ILE A 341 -38.25 -57.52 15.01
N GLU A 342 -37.56 -57.64 16.13
CA GLU A 342 -37.57 -56.66 17.23
C GLU A 342 -36.25 -55.93 17.27
N LEU A 343 -36.34 -54.56 17.23
CA LEU A 343 -35.20 -53.65 17.33
C LEU A 343 -35.32 -52.86 18.62
N LYS A 344 -34.21 -52.66 19.32
CA LYS A 344 -34.08 -51.81 20.50
C LYS A 344 -32.81 -50.99 20.42
N TRP A 345 -32.92 -49.72 20.74
CA TRP A 345 -31.81 -48.79 20.72
C TRP A 345 -31.80 -47.86 21.93
N GLY A 346 -30.66 -47.25 22.23
CA GLY A 346 -30.51 -46.26 23.27
C GLY A 346 -30.83 -44.85 22.73
N GLN A 347 -31.35 -43.99 23.60
CA GLN A 347 -31.42 -42.56 23.34
C GLN A 347 -30.02 -41.98 23.44
N SER A 348 -29.48 -41.44 22.33
CA SER A 348 -28.13 -40.92 22.24
C SER A 348 -28.02 -39.38 22.29
N ASP A 349 -29.16 -38.69 22.19
CA ASP A 349 -29.26 -37.25 22.25
C ASP A 349 -30.51 -36.80 23.03
N PRO A 350 -30.38 -35.94 24.06
CA PRO A 350 -31.52 -35.50 24.87
C PRO A 350 -32.55 -34.66 24.09
N ARG A 351 -32.14 -34.08 22.92
CA ARG A 351 -33.02 -33.31 22.03
C ARG A 351 -33.95 -34.21 21.20
N THR A 352 -33.73 -35.55 21.19
CA THR A 352 -34.50 -36.47 20.36
C THR A 352 -35.98 -36.49 20.75
N LYS A 353 -36.82 -36.18 19.78
CA LYS A 353 -38.29 -36.21 19.89
C LYS A 353 -38.89 -37.50 19.32
N SER A 354 -38.32 -37.97 18.23
CA SER A 354 -38.82 -39.19 17.54
C SER A 354 -37.69 -39.85 16.76
N TYR A 355 -38.01 -41.03 16.20
CA TYR A 355 -37.08 -41.80 15.39
C TYR A 355 -37.68 -42.11 14.02
N ILE A 356 -36.82 -42.35 13.04
CA ILE A 356 -37.13 -42.90 11.74
C ILE A 356 -36.41 -44.24 11.64
N VAL A 357 -37.15 -45.31 11.33
CA VAL A 357 -36.58 -46.62 11.01
C VAL A 357 -36.70 -46.85 9.52
N VAL A 358 -35.59 -47.05 8.88
CA VAL A 358 -35.48 -47.40 7.47
C VAL A 358 -35.20 -48.87 7.36
N LYS A 359 -36.12 -49.60 6.72
CA LYS A 359 -36.02 -51.01 6.39
C LYS A 359 -35.66 -51.16 4.92
N LYS A 360 -34.65 -51.91 4.62
CA LYS A 360 -34.35 -52.43 3.29
C LYS A 360 -34.55 -53.93 3.30
N SER A 361 -35.25 -54.50 2.30
CA SER A 361 -35.37 -55.89 2.13
C SER A 361 -34.84 -56.34 0.78
N LYS A 362 -34.01 -57.38 0.77
CA LYS A 362 -33.44 -57.95 -0.43
C LYS A 362 -33.82 -59.40 -0.57
N LYS A 363 -34.51 -59.72 -1.66
CA LYS A 363 -34.86 -61.11 -2.05
C LYS A 363 -34.23 -61.40 -3.41
N GLY A 364 -33.27 -62.31 -3.45
CA GLY A 364 -32.53 -62.60 -4.67
C GLY A 364 -31.50 -61.52 -5.00
N TRP A 365 -31.05 -61.46 -6.23
CA TRP A 365 -29.89 -60.58 -6.61
C TRP A 365 -30.28 -59.14 -6.99
N PHE A 366 -31.57 -58.92 -7.40
CA PHE A 366 -31.96 -57.62 -8.01
C PHE A 366 -33.05 -56.82 -7.28
N ASP A 367 -33.78 -57.39 -6.37
CA ASP A 367 -34.94 -56.73 -5.72
C ASP A 367 -34.58 -56.17 -4.34
N GLU A 368 -34.25 -54.89 -4.30
CA GLU A 368 -34.12 -54.12 -3.03
C GLU A 368 -35.37 -53.24 -2.88
N VAL A 369 -36.14 -53.44 -1.83
CA VAL A 369 -37.28 -52.59 -1.48
C VAL A 369 -36.94 -51.82 -0.21
N LYS A 370 -37.04 -50.48 -0.27
CA LYS A 370 -36.84 -49.57 0.85
C LYS A 370 -38.20 -49.12 1.41
N LYS A 371 -38.38 -49.19 2.73
CA LYS A 371 -39.56 -48.70 3.46
C LYS A 371 -39.14 -47.87 4.65
N GLU A 372 -39.80 -46.72 4.88
CA GLU A 372 -39.51 -45.80 5.99
C GLU A 372 -40.67 -45.76 6.97
N TYR A 373 -40.39 -45.87 8.26
CA TYR A 373 -41.33 -45.73 9.37
C TYR A 373 -40.95 -44.49 10.16
N LYS A 374 -41.77 -43.44 10.14
CA LYS A 374 -41.53 -42.16 10.76
C LYS A 374 -42.37 -41.93 12.02
N GLY A 375 -41.91 -41.01 12.89
CA GLY A 375 -42.69 -40.60 14.07
C GLY A 375 -42.67 -41.61 15.21
N ILE A 376 -41.71 -42.52 15.27
CA ILE A 376 -41.57 -43.50 16.33
C ILE A 376 -41.05 -42.77 17.58
N THR A 377 -41.82 -42.79 18.68
CA THR A 377 -41.48 -42.09 19.93
C THR A 377 -40.80 -42.97 20.97
N LYS A 378 -40.92 -44.29 20.82
CA LYS A 378 -40.27 -45.27 21.70
C LYS A 378 -38.92 -45.69 21.10
N SER A 379 -37.99 -46.05 21.93
CA SER A 379 -36.66 -46.58 21.50
C SER A 379 -36.72 -48.08 21.16
N THR A 380 -37.87 -48.52 20.64
CA THR A 380 -38.11 -49.89 20.19
C THR A 380 -38.97 -49.86 18.93
N PHE A 381 -38.78 -50.85 18.05
CA PHE A 381 -39.60 -51.05 16.86
C PHE A 381 -39.77 -52.52 16.63
N VAL A 382 -41.05 -52.96 16.28
CA VAL A 382 -41.35 -54.31 15.96
C VAL A 382 -41.86 -54.38 14.52
N ASP A 383 -41.09 -55.04 13.68
CA ASP A 383 -41.48 -55.30 12.30
C ASP A 383 -42.21 -56.69 12.17
N SER A 384 -43.46 -56.62 11.85
CA SER A 384 -44.28 -57.83 11.59
C SER A 384 -44.48 -58.10 10.09
N ASP A 385 -44.00 -57.20 9.24
CA ASP A 385 -44.09 -57.32 7.77
C ASP A 385 -42.80 -57.95 7.23
N ILE A 386 -42.54 -59.22 7.58
CA ILE A 386 -41.34 -59.94 7.18
C ILE A 386 -41.74 -61.21 6.37
N LYS A 387 -40.89 -61.61 5.43
CA LYS A 387 -41.02 -62.80 4.57
C LYS A 387 -39.89 -63.76 4.86
N ALA A 388 -40.10 -65.04 4.62
CA ALA A 388 -39.10 -66.08 4.70
C ALA A 388 -37.99 -65.86 3.63
N ASP A 389 -36.81 -66.38 3.88
CA ASP A 389 -35.61 -66.32 3.00
C ASP A 389 -35.29 -64.91 2.46
N THR A 390 -35.42 -63.90 3.31
CA THR A 390 -35.25 -62.53 2.94
C THR A 390 -34.19 -61.87 3.89
N LEU A 391 -33.24 -61.14 3.31
CA LEU A 391 -32.33 -60.37 4.07
C LEU A 391 -32.89 -58.96 4.33
N TYR A 392 -33.05 -58.62 5.60
CA TYR A 392 -33.47 -57.26 6.05
C TYR A 392 -32.33 -56.52 6.61
N THR A 393 -32.19 -55.24 6.18
CA THR A 393 -31.24 -54.28 6.75
C THR A 393 -32.03 -53.13 7.36
N TYR A 394 -31.75 -52.80 8.62
CA TYR A 394 -32.38 -51.68 9.34
C TYR A 394 -31.37 -50.64 9.70
N THR A 395 -31.77 -49.37 9.49
CA THR A 395 -31.04 -48.19 9.90
C THR A 395 -31.96 -47.26 10.66
N ILE A 396 -31.52 -46.71 11.77
CA ILE A 396 -32.33 -45.88 12.64
C ILE A 396 -31.76 -44.49 12.68
N TYR A 397 -32.62 -43.46 12.62
CA TYR A 397 -32.28 -42.05 12.72
C TYR A 397 -33.02 -41.45 13.91
N SER A 398 -32.39 -40.57 14.67
CA SER A 398 -33.06 -39.69 15.62
C SER A 398 -33.52 -38.42 14.92
N VAL A 399 -34.65 -37.86 15.37
CA VAL A 399 -35.18 -36.59 14.90
C VAL A 399 -35.37 -35.69 16.11
N ASP A 400 -34.79 -34.51 16.11
CA ASP A 400 -34.90 -33.58 17.22
C ASP A 400 -36.21 -32.76 17.19
N VAL A 401 -36.36 -31.87 18.16
CA VAL A 401 -37.55 -31.00 18.29
C VAL A 401 -37.68 -29.99 17.15
N ASN A 402 -36.60 -29.69 16.42
CA ASN A 402 -36.58 -28.79 15.27
C ASN A 402 -36.75 -29.52 13.93
N GLY A 403 -36.90 -30.88 13.98
CA GLY A 403 -37.01 -31.71 12.79
C GLY A 403 -35.65 -32.06 12.15
N ILE A 404 -34.53 -31.77 12.81
CA ILE A 404 -33.21 -32.14 12.31
C ILE A 404 -33.00 -33.62 12.50
N VAL A 405 -32.59 -34.29 11.42
CA VAL A 405 -32.37 -35.75 11.36
C VAL A 405 -30.88 -36.04 11.60
N SER A 406 -30.61 -37.01 12.46
CA SER A 406 -29.22 -37.45 12.75
C SER A 406 -28.55 -38.11 11.56
N GLU A 407 -27.26 -38.38 11.69
CA GLU A 407 -26.63 -39.44 10.88
C GLU A 407 -27.27 -40.81 11.17
N PRO A 408 -27.16 -41.79 10.25
CA PRO A 408 -27.70 -43.12 10.44
C PRO A 408 -27.04 -43.86 11.61
N SER A 409 -27.77 -44.69 12.28
CA SER A 409 -27.22 -45.72 13.17
C SER A 409 -26.34 -46.70 12.39
N ILE A 410 -25.56 -47.50 13.08
CA ILE A 410 -24.96 -48.70 12.48
C ILE A 410 -26.09 -49.58 11.88
N GLU A 411 -25.86 -50.07 10.66
CA GLU A 411 -26.79 -50.98 9.99
C GLU A 411 -26.87 -52.31 10.71
N VAL A 412 -28.07 -52.79 10.88
CA VAL A 412 -28.37 -54.13 11.43
C VAL A 412 -28.96 -55.02 10.37
N GLN A 413 -28.37 -56.15 10.15
CA GLN A 413 -28.79 -57.15 9.16
C GLN A 413 -29.32 -58.40 9.83
N ILE A 414 -30.51 -58.83 9.41
CA ILE A 414 -31.15 -60.06 9.87
C ILE A 414 -31.66 -60.82 8.64
N LYS A 415 -31.19 -62.04 8.45
CA LYS A 415 -31.71 -62.94 7.43
C LYS A 415 -32.77 -63.81 8.07
N THR A 416 -33.96 -63.82 7.50
CA THR A 416 -35.06 -64.75 7.93
C THR A 416 -34.78 -66.16 7.35
N PRO A 417 -35.07 -67.25 8.11
CA PRO A 417 -34.90 -68.61 7.64
C PRO A 417 -35.86 -68.93 6.51
N GLU A 418 -35.61 -70.05 5.82
CA GLU A 418 -36.56 -70.62 4.87
C GLU A 418 -37.81 -71.07 5.61
N SER A 419 -38.99 -71.18 4.91
CA SER A 419 -40.31 -71.29 5.54
C SER A 419 -40.51 -72.46 6.46
N LYS A 420 -39.54 -73.37 6.65
CA LYS A 420 -39.61 -74.49 7.58
C LYS A 420 -38.92 -74.25 8.94
N GLU A 421 -38.15 -73.16 9.16
CA GLU A 421 -37.36 -72.94 10.35
C GLU A 421 -37.70 -71.66 11.13
N ILE A 422 -38.82 -71.03 10.90
CA ILE A 422 -39.18 -69.72 11.53
C ILE A 422 -39.46 -69.87 13.07
N ILE A 423 -39.12 -71.03 13.67
CA ILE A 423 -39.45 -71.30 15.08
C ILE A 423 -38.37 -71.00 16.08
N GLU A 424 -37.09 -70.84 15.66
CA GLU A 424 -35.97 -70.42 16.56
C GLU A 424 -35.19 -69.19 16.03
N ALA A 425 -35.11 -68.22 16.87
CA ALA A 425 -34.49 -66.92 16.52
C ALA A 425 -32.93 -66.93 16.47
N PRO A 426 -32.28 -66.71 15.35
CA PRO A 426 -30.81 -66.55 15.33
C PRO A 426 -30.38 -65.22 15.96
N LYS A 427 -29.29 -65.21 16.74
CA LYS A 427 -28.66 -63.99 17.24
C LYS A 427 -28.13 -63.14 16.08
N ALA A 428 -28.46 -61.87 16.06
CA ALA A 428 -27.90 -60.93 15.12
C ALA A 428 -26.37 -60.91 15.20
N LYS A 429 -25.67 -61.12 14.08
CA LYS A 429 -24.23 -60.90 14.03
C LYS A 429 -23.98 -59.36 14.03
N GLN A 430 -23.47 -58.88 15.15
CA GLN A 430 -22.93 -57.53 15.17
C GLN A 430 -21.74 -57.48 14.22
N SER A 431 -21.76 -56.61 13.23
CA SER A 431 -20.57 -56.26 12.45
C SER A 431 -19.56 -55.65 13.38
N GLU A 432 -18.30 -56.06 13.27
CA GLU A 432 -17.20 -55.58 14.09
C GLU A 432 -17.14 -54.04 14.13
N LYS A 433 -16.78 -53.55 15.32
CA LYS A 433 -16.56 -52.11 15.59
C LYS A 433 -15.72 -51.47 14.49
N PRO A 434 -16.07 -50.28 14.01
CA PRO A 434 -15.15 -49.49 13.27
C PRO A 434 -13.92 -49.21 14.15
N VAL A 435 -12.77 -49.59 13.65
CA VAL A 435 -11.47 -49.26 14.24
C VAL A 435 -11.39 -47.73 14.38
N ALA A 436 -11.17 -47.27 15.60
CA ALA A 436 -10.92 -45.87 15.88
C ALA A 436 -9.76 -45.39 15.02
N ALA A 437 -9.94 -44.24 14.37
CA ALA A 437 -8.89 -43.57 13.65
C ALA A 437 -7.68 -43.33 14.59
N PRO A 438 -6.46 -43.57 14.17
CA PRO A 438 -5.29 -43.39 14.99
C PRO A 438 -5.11 -41.87 15.28
N GLN A 439 -5.00 -41.56 16.55
CA GLN A 439 -4.49 -40.27 16.97
C GLN A 439 -3.02 -40.16 16.51
N THR A 440 -2.73 -39.21 15.65
CA THR A 440 -1.36 -38.85 15.30
C THR A 440 -0.73 -38.09 16.43
N SER A 441 0.12 -38.79 17.19
CA SER A 441 1.13 -38.16 18.06
C SER A 441 2.24 -37.59 17.15
N SER A 442 2.52 -36.31 17.36
CA SER A 442 3.66 -35.61 16.79
C SER A 442 4.98 -36.23 17.24
N SER A 443 5.84 -36.59 16.32
CA SER A 443 7.29 -36.60 16.56
C SER A 443 7.99 -36.04 15.33
N SER A 444 8.76 -35.00 15.62
CA SER A 444 9.73 -34.32 14.75
C SER A 444 10.73 -35.29 14.14
N GLU A 445 10.99 -35.18 12.84
CA GLU A 445 12.36 -35.32 12.34
C GLU A 445 12.54 -34.62 10.99
N THR A 446 13.62 -33.89 10.94
CA THR A 446 14.18 -33.06 9.91
C THR A 446 14.77 -33.90 8.77
N THR A 447 14.49 -33.59 7.53
CA THR A 447 15.49 -33.79 6.45
C THR A 447 15.27 -32.82 5.28
N VAL A 448 16.42 -32.37 4.79
CA VAL A 448 16.78 -31.33 3.85
C VAL A 448 16.46 -31.71 2.39
N ALA A 449 15.97 -30.72 1.63
CA ALA A 449 16.12 -30.31 0.23
C ALA A 449 16.35 -31.37 -0.89
N PRO A 450 16.20 -31.04 -2.19
CA PRO A 450 16.62 -29.79 -2.84
C PRO A 450 15.64 -29.15 -3.85
N ALA A 451 16.05 -27.98 -4.26
CA ALA A 451 15.48 -27.06 -5.23
C ALA A 451 15.29 -27.59 -6.65
N ALA A 452 14.31 -27.02 -7.33
CA ALA A 452 14.36 -26.84 -8.78
C ALA A 452 13.75 -25.49 -9.15
N ASP A 453 14.55 -24.70 -9.87
CA ASP A 453 14.23 -23.47 -10.58
C ASP A 453 13.00 -23.58 -11.49
N LEU A 454 12.28 -22.49 -11.62
CA LEU A 454 11.69 -22.05 -12.90
C LEU A 454 11.36 -20.56 -12.84
N ASP A 455 12.18 -19.83 -13.38
CA ASP A 455 12.22 -18.81 -14.44
C ASP A 455 11.02 -17.84 -14.51
N LEU A 456 11.44 -16.60 -14.35
CA LEU A 456 10.73 -15.36 -14.69
C LEU A 456 10.70 -15.17 -16.21
N ASN A 457 9.57 -14.76 -16.76
CA ASN A 457 9.51 -13.62 -17.68
C ASN A 457 8.08 -13.38 -18.16
N GLY A 458 7.71 -12.13 -18.16
CA GLY A 458 6.80 -11.58 -19.15
C GLY A 458 5.51 -10.96 -18.65
N LEU A 459 5.60 -9.69 -18.52
CA LEU A 459 4.71 -8.53 -18.73
C LEU A 459 4.35 -7.78 -17.46
#